data_538b47ba2588c5f1fecceccbf3796f31
#
_entry.id   538b47ba2588c5f1fecceccbf3796f31
#
_cell.length_a   1.000
_cell.length_b   1.000
_cell.length_c   1.000
_cell.angle_alpha   90.00
_cell.angle_beta   90.00
_cell.angle_gamma   90.00
#
_symmetry.space_group_name_H-M   'P 1'
#
loop_
_entity.id
_entity.type
_entity.pdbx_description
1 polymer ?
#
loop_
_entity_poly.entity_id
_entity_poly.type
_entity_poly.pdbx_seq_one_letter_code
_entity_poly.pdbx_strand_id
1 'polypeptide(L)'
;VHKQLEDRLNGIQSLPSESVKYEALVEAFSTMDGELLVEQELTLNADLKPTGWWAKDAWLRSKLDVLILNGEDALVADWKTGKRRPDFFQLELFALQTFKHHPQIQRVKSVFVWLKDMQMDYELYSREDLPALWNKLLGKINLIEKSLEHNNWPAKPSGLCPWCPAKNICEFAN
;
A
#
# COMPACT_ATOMS: atom_id res chain seq x y z
N VAL A 1 -9.16 13.94 5.05
CA VAL A 1 -10.04 12.98 4.35
C VAL A 1 -9.82 11.57 4.87
N HIS A 2 -8.59 10.97 4.82
CA HIS A 2 -8.37 9.57 5.29
C HIS A 2 -8.95 9.34 6.69
N LYS A 3 -8.58 10.17 7.67
CA LYS A 3 -9.12 10.05 9.04
C LYS A 3 -10.65 10.14 9.12
N GLN A 4 -11.28 10.93 8.29
CA GLN A 4 -12.75 11.03 8.24
C GLN A 4 -13.40 9.77 7.69
N LEU A 5 -12.80 9.15 6.66
CA LEU A 5 -13.27 7.88 6.11
C LEU A 5 -13.05 6.74 7.11
N GLU A 6 -11.88 6.69 7.76
CA GLU A 6 -11.57 5.76 8.86
C GLU A 6 -12.62 5.86 9.98
N ASP A 7 -12.86 7.07 10.51
CA ASP A 7 -13.81 7.28 11.60
C ASP A 7 -15.23 6.88 11.21
N ARG A 8 -15.62 7.13 9.96
CA ARG A 8 -16.92 6.72 9.44
C ARG A 8 -17.04 5.21 9.27
N LEU A 9 -16.01 4.54 8.75
CA LEU A 9 -15.97 3.07 8.63
C LEU A 9 -15.99 2.38 9.99
N ASN A 10 -15.34 2.96 10.99
CA ASN A 10 -15.36 2.49 12.38
C ASN A 10 -16.64 2.86 13.14
N GLY A 11 -17.58 3.56 12.53
CA GLY A 11 -18.83 4.00 13.18
C GLY A 11 -18.65 5.05 14.27
N ILE A 12 -17.48 5.73 14.30
CA ILE A 12 -17.16 6.74 15.33
C ILE A 12 -17.93 8.03 15.09
N GLN A 13 -17.99 8.49 13.83
CA GLN A 13 -18.69 9.71 13.45
C GLN A 13 -19.14 9.69 12.00
N SER A 14 -20.15 10.50 11.69
CA SER A 14 -20.59 10.72 10.30
C SER A 14 -19.58 11.57 9.53
N LEU A 15 -19.58 11.47 8.20
CA LEU A 15 -18.71 12.31 7.37
C LEU A 15 -19.11 13.79 7.51
N PRO A 16 -18.14 14.71 7.69
CA PRO A 16 -18.40 16.15 7.66
C PRO A 16 -18.80 16.61 6.25
N SER A 17 -19.40 17.80 6.14
CA SER A 17 -19.99 18.33 4.92
C SER A 17 -19.07 18.29 3.70
N GLU A 18 -17.78 18.56 3.89
CA GLU A 18 -16.77 18.54 2.82
C GLU A 18 -16.46 17.12 2.30
N SER A 19 -16.77 16.08 3.07
CA SER A 19 -16.49 14.66 2.77
C SER A 19 -17.76 13.84 2.52
N VAL A 20 -18.97 14.40 2.71
CA VAL A 20 -20.24 13.68 2.54
C VAL A 20 -20.41 13.06 1.14
N LYS A 21 -19.76 13.63 0.14
CA LYS A 21 -19.73 13.08 -1.23
C LYS A 21 -19.13 11.68 -1.32
N TYR A 22 -18.39 11.23 -0.30
CA TYR A 22 -17.82 9.89 -0.20
C TYR A 22 -18.72 8.90 0.55
N GLU A 23 -19.89 9.32 1.06
CA GLU A 23 -20.77 8.47 1.89
C GLU A 23 -21.15 7.17 1.17
N ALA A 24 -21.59 7.26 -0.08
CA ALA A 24 -21.97 6.08 -0.86
C ALA A 24 -20.77 5.12 -1.08
N LEU A 25 -19.57 5.66 -1.22
CA LEU A 25 -18.35 4.87 -1.34
C LEU A 25 -18.04 4.13 -0.04
N VAL A 26 -18.07 4.83 1.09
CA VAL A 26 -17.81 4.26 2.43
C VAL A 26 -18.86 3.20 2.78
N GLU A 27 -20.14 3.49 2.49
CA GLU A 27 -21.24 2.53 2.69
C GLU A 27 -21.04 1.26 1.86
N ALA A 28 -20.59 1.41 0.61
CA ALA A 28 -20.29 0.25 -0.23
C ALA A 28 -19.23 -0.67 0.38
N PHE A 29 -18.16 -0.11 0.99
CA PHE A 29 -17.16 -0.92 1.70
C PHE A 29 -17.69 -1.50 3.00
N SER A 30 -18.45 -0.74 3.78
CA SER A 30 -18.97 -1.17 5.09
C SER A 30 -20.04 -2.27 4.99
N THR A 31 -20.68 -2.41 3.84
CA THR A 31 -21.73 -3.42 3.58
C THR A 31 -21.23 -4.64 2.80
N MET A 32 -19.95 -4.69 2.43
CA MET A 32 -19.37 -5.87 1.80
C MET A 32 -19.35 -7.05 2.76
N ASP A 33 -19.60 -8.25 2.22
CA ASP A 33 -19.50 -9.48 2.99
C ASP A 33 -18.06 -9.73 3.45
N GLY A 34 -17.89 -10.08 4.71
CA GLY A 34 -16.59 -10.40 5.31
C GLY A 34 -16.28 -9.61 6.57
N GLU A 35 -15.08 -9.80 7.08
CA GLU A 35 -14.52 -9.05 8.20
C GLU A 35 -13.86 -7.78 7.71
N LEU A 36 -14.44 -6.63 8.05
CA LEU A 36 -13.87 -5.30 7.73
C LEU A 36 -12.86 -4.89 8.80
N LEU A 37 -11.63 -4.65 8.37
CA LEU A 37 -10.52 -4.14 9.17
C LEU A 37 -10.07 -2.80 8.60
N VAL A 38 -10.04 -1.76 9.44
CA VAL A 38 -9.70 -0.38 9.04
C VAL A 38 -8.34 -0.01 9.63
N GLU A 39 -7.50 0.68 8.85
CA GLU A 39 -6.16 1.12 9.26
C GLU A 39 -5.28 -0.05 9.75
N GLN A 40 -5.39 -1.19 9.05
CA GLN A 40 -4.72 -2.43 9.46
C GLN A 40 -3.21 -2.33 9.29
N GLU A 41 -2.48 -2.50 10.38
CA GLU A 41 -1.03 -2.54 10.41
C GLU A 41 -0.52 -3.96 10.13
N LEU A 42 0.24 -4.13 9.06
CA LEU A 42 0.88 -5.39 8.70
C LEU A 42 2.40 -5.21 8.71
N THR A 43 3.10 -6.12 9.38
CA THR A 43 4.56 -6.05 9.51
C THR A 43 5.18 -7.43 9.31
N LEU A 44 6.25 -7.48 8.53
CA LEU A 44 7.07 -8.68 8.35
C LEU A 44 8.50 -8.43 8.83
N ASN A 45 9.14 -9.46 9.37
CA ASN A 45 10.57 -9.45 9.60
C ASN A 45 11.37 -9.84 8.33
N ALA A 46 12.69 -9.86 8.40
CA ALA A 46 13.56 -10.20 7.25
C ALA A 46 13.38 -11.63 6.74
N ASP A 47 12.88 -12.55 7.59
CA ASP A 47 12.50 -13.92 7.19
C ASP A 47 11.11 -13.99 6.54
N LEU A 48 10.48 -12.84 6.27
CA LEU A 48 9.14 -12.73 5.71
C LEU A 48 8.06 -13.38 6.59
N LYS A 49 8.25 -13.35 7.90
CA LYS A 49 7.28 -13.83 8.90
C LYS A 49 6.57 -12.63 9.53
N PRO A 50 5.26 -12.76 9.81
CA PRO A 50 4.53 -11.74 10.57
C PRO A 50 5.19 -11.44 11.91
N THR A 51 5.30 -10.16 12.24
CA THR A 51 5.83 -9.66 13.51
C THR A 51 5.06 -8.42 13.95
N GLY A 52 5.31 -7.93 15.17
CA GLY A 52 4.64 -6.74 15.68
C GLY A 52 5.11 -5.46 15.01
N TRP A 53 4.24 -4.45 14.93
CA TRP A 53 4.55 -3.16 14.32
C TRP A 53 5.80 -2.49 14.92
N TRP A 54 5.98 -2.58 16.24
CA TRP A 54 7.11 -2.02 16.97
C TRP A 54 8.19 -3.06 17.33
N ALA A 55 8.12 -4.26 16.77
CA ALA A 55 9.12 -5.28 17.03
C ALA A 55 10.51 -4.84 16.53
N LYS A 56 11.57 -5.27 17.25
CA LYS A 56 12.96 -4.92 16.91
C LYS A 56 13.40 -5.49 15.57
N ASP A 57 12.81 -6.61 15.17
CA ASP A 57 13.05 -7.31 13.91
C ASP A 57 12.11 -6.87 12.78
N ALA A 58 11.27 -5.84 13.01
CA ALA A 58 10.38 -5.32 11.99
C ALA A 58 11.18 -4.75 10.80
N TRP A 59 10.96 -5.34 9.63
CA TRP A 59 11.71 -5.03 8.42
C TRP A 59 10.84 -4.38 7.34
N LEU A 60 9.64 -4.89 7.09
CA LEU A 60 8.67 -4.36 6.13
C LEU A 60 7.37 -4.03 6.84
N ARG A 61 6.92 -2.78 6.74
CA ARG A 61 5.68 -2.31 7.34
C ARG A 61 4.77 -1.74 6.27
N SER A 62 3.48 -2.06 6.36
CA SER A 62 2.41 -1.38 5.61
C SER A 62 1.22 -1.13 6.50
N LYS A 63 0.56 -0.03 6.26
CA LYS A 63 -0.71 0.30 6.88
C LYS A 63 -1.75 0.37 5.76
N LEU A 64 -2.76 -0.47 5.86
CA LEU A 64 -3.82 -0.61 4.87
C LEU A 64 -5.02 0.21 5.33
N ASP A 65 -5.50 1.14 4.49
CA ASP A 65 -6.67 1.95 4.84
C ASP A 65 -7.90 1.06 5.08
N VAL A 66 -8.10 0.06 4.21
CA VAL A 66 -9.18 -0.93 4.31
C VAL A 66 -8.66 -2.31 3.94
N LEU A 67 -8.99 -3.32 4.77
CA LEU A 67 -8.82 -4.73 4.47
C LEU A 67 -10.14 -5.45 4.78
N ILE A 68 -10.69 -6.18 3.81
CA ILE A 68 -11.87 -7.02 3.97
C ILE A 68 -11.46 -8.47 3.72
N LEU A 69 -11.75 -9.34 4.70
CA LEU A 69 -11.46 -10.76 4.63
C LEU A 69 -12.77 -11.54 4.48
N ASN A 70 -12.91 -12.31 3.40
CA ASN A 70 -14.10 -13.13 3.14
C ASN A 70 -13.69 -14.53 2.67
N GLY A 71 -13.68 -15.50 3.58
CA GLY A 71 -13.27 -16.87 3.30
C GLY A 71 -11.82 -16.94 2.80
N GLU A 72 -11.62 -17.31 1.54
CA GLU A 72 -10.32 -17.38 0.88
C GLU A 72 -9.97 -16.12 0.09
N ASP A 73 -10.84 -15.13 0.07
CA ASP A 73 -10.66 -13.87 -0.65
C ASP A 73 -10.35 -12.72 0.29
N ALA A 74 -9.55 -11.78 -0.19
CA ALA A 74 -9.34 -10.51 0.48
C ALA A 74 -9.45 -9.34 -0.50
N LEU A 75 -10.02 -8.23 -0.02
CA LEU A 75 -9.98 -6.94 -0.68
C LEU A 75 -9.11 -6.00 0.15
N VAL A 76 -8.11 -5.41 -0.47
CA VAL A 76 -7.32 -4.31 0.11
C VAL A 76 -7.64 -3.04 -0.66
N ALA A 77 -8.04 -1.96 0.02
CA ALA A 77 -8.23 -0.68 -0.61
C ALA A 77 -7.37 0.40 0.05
N ASP A 78 -6.86 1.30 -0.78
CA ASP A 78 -6.01 2.42 -0.37
C ASP A 78 -6.57 3.71 -0.99
N TRP A 79 -6.89 4.69 -0.15
CA TRP A 79 -7.46 5.96 -0.54
C TRP A 79 -6.40 6.90 -1.11
N LYS A 80 -6.63 7.43 -2.29
CA LYS A 80 -5.72 8.39 -2.94
C LYS A 80 -6.40 9.73 -3.14
N THR A 81 -5.85 10.78 -2.52
CA THR A 81 -6.34 12.16 -2.66
C THR A 81 -5.61 12.96 -3.73
N GLY A 82 -4.45 12.46 -4.19
CA GLY A 82 -3.61 13.09 -5.20
C GLY A 82 -4.11 12.93 -6.63
N LYS A 83 -3.28 13.37 -7.58
CA LYS A 83 -3.49 13.12 -9.01
C LYS A 83 -3.32 11.64 -9.31
N ARG A 84 -4.23 11.06 -10.12
CA ARG A 84 -4.18 9.66 -10.53
C ARG A 84 -2.86 9.32 -11.23
N ARG A 85 -2.06 8.50 -10.57
CA ARG A 85 -0.78 7.94 -11.03
C ARG A 85 -0.61 6.58 -10.38
N PRO A 86 -1.18 5.51 -10.95
CA PRO A 86 -1.11 4.20 -10.32
C PRO A 86 0.33 3.69 -10.29
N ASP A 87 0.83 3.38 -9.10
CA ASP A 87 2.06 2.60 -8.88
C ASP A 87 1.65 1.23 -8.31
N PHE A 88 1.45 0.29 -9.18
CA PHE A 88 0.99 -1.05 -8.82
C PHE A 88 1.95 -1.80 -7.89
N PHE A 89 3.19 -1.35 -7.74
CA PHE A 89 4.12 -1.94 -6.78
C PHE A 89 3.62 -1.83 -5.33
N GLN A 90 2.94 -0.75 -4.98
CA GLN A 90 2.31 -0.63 -3.66
C GLN A 90 1.20 -1.67 -3.47
N LEU A 91 0.38 -1.92 -4.49
CA LEU A 91 -0.68 -2.94 -4.45
C LEU A 91 -0.09 -4.36 -4.33
N GLU A 92 1.04 -4.63 -5.00
CA GLU A 92 1.79 -5.89 -4.86
C GLU A 92 2.26 -6.08 -3.41
N LEU A 93 2.83 -5.05 -2.77
CA LEU A 93 3.28 -5.11 -1.38
C LEU A 93 2.14 -5.40 -0.41
N PHE A 94 0.98 -4.80 -0.62
CA PHE A 94 -0.19 -5.05 0.20
C PHE A 94 -0.68 -6.49 0.05
N ALA A 95 -0.74 -7.02 -1.18
CA ALA A 95 -1.09 -8.41 -1.42
C ALA A 95 -0.10 -9.37 -0.77
N LEU A 96 1.22 -9.14 -0.94
CA LEU A 96 2.27 -9.94 -0.32
C LEU A 96 2.11 -10.05 1.20
N GLN A 97 1.89 -8.91 1.87
CA GLN A 97 1.73 -8.87 3.32
C GLN A 97 0.41 -9.51 3.76
N THR A 98 -0.69 -9.26 3.04
CA THR A 98 -1.98 -9.88 3.31
C THR A 98 -1.87 -11.40 3.27
N PHE A 99 -1.25 -11.97 2.24
CA PHE A 99 -1.03 -13.41 2.16
C PHE A 99 -0.18 -13.97 3.30
N LYS A 100 0.79 -13.21 3.80
CA LYS A 100 1.65 -13.65 4.92
C LYS A 100 0.94 -13.61 6.26
N HIS A 101 0.14 -12.58 6.50
CA HIS A 101 -0.62 -12.43 7.75
C HIS A 101 -1.87 -13.32 7.80
N HIS A 102 -2.45 -13.64 6.64
CA HIS A 102 -3.68 -14.42 6.52
C HIS A 102 -3.46 -15.67 5.66
N PRO A 103 -2.95 -16.77 6.26
CA PRO A 103 -2.61 -17.99 5.52
C PRO A 103 -3.77 -18.65 4.78
N GLN A 104 -5.02 -18.41 5.21
CA GLN A 104 -6.24 -18.91 4.57
C GLN A 104 -6.56 -18.20 3.24
N ILE A 105 -6.07 -16.96 3.04
CA ILE A 105 -6.38 -16.19 1.84
C ILE A 105 -5.65 -16.77 0.63
N GLN A 106 -6.38 -17.02 -0.44
CA GLN A 106 -5.89 -17.54 -1.71
C GLN A 106 -5.87 -16.47 -2.80
N ARG A 107 -6.75 -15.47 -2.72
CA ARG A 107 -6.88 -14.39 -3.70
C ARG A 107 -6.95 -13.04 -3.02
N VAL A 108 -6.22 -12.07 -3.54
CA VAL A 108 -6.25 -10.69 -3.06
C VAL A 108 -6.57 -9.75 -4.22
N LYS A 109 -7.61 -8.95 -4.07
CA LYS A 109 -7.88 -7.80 -4.93
C LYS A 109 -7.35 -6.56 -4.24
N SER A 110 -6.29 -5.95 -4.78
CA SER A 110 -5.74 -4.69 -4.24
C SER A 110 -6.17 -3.52 -5.12
N VAL A 111 -6.68 -2.45 -4.51
CA VAL A 111 -7.37 -1.36 -5.20
C VAL A 111 -6.84 0.00 -4.75
N PHE A 112 -6.47 0.87 -5.68
CA PHE A 112 -6.41 2.31 -5.43
C PHE A 112 -7.77 2.95 -5.67
N VAL A 113 -8.26 3.70 -4.70
CA VAL A 113 -9.49 4.48 -4.81
C VAL A 113 -9.15 5.96 -4.90
N TRP A 114 -9.24 6.52 -6.10
CA TRP A 114 -8.92 7.93 -6.38
C TRP A 114 -10.10 8.81 -6.01
N LEU A 115 -10.05 9.36 -4.80
CA LEU A 115 -11.17 10.12 -4.21
C LEU A 115 -11.53 11.38 -4.99
N LYS A 116 -10.56 12.00 -5.67
CA LYS A 116 -10.81 13.21 -6.46
C LYS A 116 -11.69 12.94 -7.68
N ASP A 117 -11.41 11.86 -8.37
CA ASP A 117 -12.01 11.54 -9.65
C ASP A 117 -13.05 10.40 -9.54
N MET A 118 -13.23 9.84 -8.32
CA MET A 118 -14.10 8.69 -8.03
C MET A 118 -13.82 7.51 -8.97
N GLN A 119 -12.52 7.26 -9.24
CA GLN A 119 -12.05 6.19 -10.11
C GLN A 119 -11.30 5.14 -9.28
N MET A 120 -11.22 3.93 -9.81
CA MET A 120 -10.48 2.83 -9.19
C MET A 120 -9.52 2.22 -10.20
N ASP A 121 -8.29 1.94 -9.73
CA ASP A 121 -7.35 1.07 -10.41
C ASP A 121 -7.08 -0.12 -9.49
N TYR A 122 -7.07 -1.32 -10.04
CA TYR A 122 -6.89 -2.52 -9.22
C TYR A 122 -6.05 -3.58 -9.93
N GLU A 123 -5.47 -4.46 -9.11
CA GLU A 123 -4.80 -5.68 -9.54
C GLU A 123 -5.35 -6.87 -8.74
N LEU A 124 -5.31 -8.04 -9.37
CA LEU A 124 -5.69 -9.30 -8.77
C LEU A 124 -4.44 -10.15 -8.59
N TYR A 125 -4.27 -10.70 -7.40
CA TYR A 125 -3.14 -11.56 -7.05
C TYR A 125 -3.67 -12.88 -6.51
N SER A 126 -3.02 -13.97 -6.91
CA SER A 126 -3.25 -15.29 -6.33
C SER A 126 -2.09 -15.67 -5.41
N ARG A 127 -2.31 -16.62 -4.51
CA ARG A 127 -1.23 -17.15 -3.66
C ARG A 127 -0.12 -17.80 -4.49
N GLU A 128 -0.43 -18.29 -5.67
CA GLU A 128 0.55 -18.85 -6.61
C GLU A 128 1.54 -17.80 -7.14
N ASP A 129 1.14 -16.52 -7.15
CA ASP A 129 2.00 -15.41 -7.59
C ASP A 129 3.09 -15.05 -6.57
N LEU A 130 2.97 -15.51 -5.32
CA LEU A 130 3.87 -15.14 -4.21
C LEU A 130 5.37 -15.29 -4.56
N PRO A 131 5.85 -16.39 -5.16
CA PRO A 131 7.28 -16.51 -5.46
C PRO A 131 7.78 -15.43 -6.43
N ALA A 132 6.99 -15.10 -7.44
CA ALA A 132 7.35 -14.07 -8.44
C ALA A 132 7.33 -12.66 -7.81
N LEU A 133 6.31 -12.36 -7.00
CA LEU A 133 6.19 -11.07 -6.30
C LEU A 133 7.33 -10.87 -5.30
N TRP A 134 7.69 -11.91 -4.52
CA TRP A 134 8.83 -11.85 -3.60
C TRP A 134 10.15 -11.65 -4.35
N ASN A 135 10.40 -12.37 -5.43
CA ASN A 135 11.61 -12.20 -6.22
C ASN A 135 11.74 -10.76 -6.75
N LYS A 136 10.64 -10.16 -7.20
CA LYS A 136 10.60 -8.77 -7.66
C LYS A 136 10.94 -7.78 -6.53
N LEU A 137 10.36 -7.97 -5.34
CA LEU A 137 10.64 -7.14 -4.16
C LEU A 137 12.09 -7.28 -3.71
N LEU A 138 12.56 -8.52 -3.49
CA LEU A 138 13.91 -8.80 -3.02
C LEU A 138 14.96 -8.30 -4.02
N GLY A 139 14.67 -8.37 -5.33
CA GLY A 139 15.52 -7.78 -6.35
C GLY A 139 15.72 -6.27 -6.19
N LYS A 140 14.65 -5.52 -5.86
CA LYS A 140 14.75 -4.08 -5.57
C LYS A 140 15.51 -3.79 -4.28
N ILE A 141 15.29 -4.59 -3.24
CA ILE A 141 15.99 -4.45 -1.96
C ILE A 141 17.48 -4.70 -2.13
N ASN A 142 17.87 -5.76 -2.84
CA ASN A 142 19.27 -6.09 -3.12
C ASN A 142 19.99 -4.94 -3.85
N LEU A 143 19.33 -4.19 -4.73
CA LEU A 143 19.93 -3.00 -5.34
C LEU A 143 20.23 -1.91 -4.31
N ILE A 144 19.34 -1.71 -3.33
CA ILE A 144 19.55 -0.74 -2.25
C ILE A 144 20.69 -1.20 -1.33
N GLU A 145 20.70 -2.48 -0.94
CA GLU A 145 21.74 -3.07 -0.09
C GLU A 145 23.12 -2.96 -0.75
N LYS A 146 23.23 -3.27 -2.04
CA LYS A 146 24.48 -3.08 -2.80
C LYS A 146 24.92 -1.61 -2.86
N SER A 147 23.97 -0.69 -2.99
CA SER A 147 24.28 0.75 -2.97
C SER A 147 24.81 1.19 -1.61
N LEU A 148 24.26 0.65 -0.52
CA LEU A 148 24.72 0.88 0.85
C LEU A 148 26.11 0.28 1.08
N GLU A 149 26.31 -0.99 0.71
CA GLU A 149 27.57 -1.72 0.89
C GLU A 149 28.75 -1.04 0.17
N HIS A 150 28.51 -0.60 -1.05
CA HIS A 150 29.55 0.00 -1.90
C HIS A 150 29.59 1.53 -1.82
N ASN A 151 28.73 2.14 -1.00
CA ASN A 151 28.50 3.59 -0.96
C ASN A 151 28.36 4.21 -2.36
N ASN A 152 27.69 3.50 -3.25
CA ASN A 152 27.47 3.89 -4.64
C ASN A 152 25.98 4.07 -4.91
N TRP A 153 25.57 5.30 -5.15
CA TRP A 153 24.18 5.71 -5.39
C TRP A 153 24.04 6.23 -6.82
N PRO A 154 23.74 5.36 -7.80
CA PRO A 154 23.59 5.78 -9.19
C PRO A 154 22.54 6.87 -9.33
N ALA A 155 22.90 7.97 -9.96
CA ALA A 155 21.95 9.05 -10.23
C ALA A 155 20.83 8.57 -11.17
N LYS A 156 19.62 9.06 -10.94
CA LYS A 156 18.47 8.85 -11.81
C LYS A 156 17.87 10.19 -12.23
N PRO A 157 18.46 10.87 -13.22
CA PRO A 157 17.95 12.14 -13.70
C PRO A 157 16.49 12.04 -14.14
N SER A 158 15.72 13.07 -13.86
CA SER A 158 14.30 13.12 -14.20
C SER A 158 13.84 14.57 -14.40
N GLY A 159 12.62 14.76 -14.89
CA GLY A 159 12.01 16.10 -15.00
C GLY A 159 11.84 16.84 -13.67
N LEU A 160 12.16 16.23 -12.52
CA LEU A 160 12.15 16.87 -11.21
C LEU A 160 13.51 17.47 -10.81
N CYS A 161 14.57 17.19 -11.55
CA CYS A 161 15.92 17.71 -11.25
C CYS A 161 15.97 19.24 -11.11
N PRO A 162 15.28 20.05 -11.91
CA PRO A 162 15.28 21.53 -11.76
C PRO A 162 14.76 22.01 -10.40
N TRP A 163 13.90 21.22 -9.73
CA TRP A 163 13.31 21.52 -8.40
C TRP A 163 13.98 20.77 -7.25
N CYS A 164 15.02 19.98 -7.56
CA CYS A 164 15.72 19.20 -6.54
C CYS A 164 16.53 20.14 -5.61
N PRO A 165 16.45 19.98 -4.28
CA PRO A 165 17.26 20.79 -3.34
C PRO A 165 18.76 20.66 -3.57
N ALA A 166 19.23 19.52 -4.10
CA ALA A 166 20.64 19.26 -4.38
C ALA A 166 21.10 19.71 -5.78
N LYS A 167 20.25 20.37 -6.58
CA LYS A 167 20.56 20.70 -7.98
C LYS A 167 21.89 21.46 -8.16
N ASN A 168 22.24 22.32 -7.20
CA ASN A 168 23.44 23.18 -7.32
C ASN A 168 24.76 22.42 -7.08
N ILE A 169 24.69 21.21 -6.54
CA ILE A 169 25.85 20.36 -6.24
C ILE A 169 25.79 19.02 -6.97
N CYS A 170 24.75 18.80 -7.76
CA CYS A 170 24.52 17.54 -8.48
C CYS A 170 24.99 17.68 -9.92
N GLU A 171 25.98 16.89 -10.32
CA GLU A 171 26.52 16.85 -11.70
C GLU A 171 25.49 16.40 -12.75
N PHE A 172 24.39 15.74 -12.33
CA PHE A 172 23.31 15.22 -13.19
C PHE A 172 22.08 16.14 -13.23
N ALA A 173 22.14 17.34 -12.65
CA ALA A 173 20.99 18.23 -12.51
C ALA A 173 20.69 19.09 -13.77
N ASN A 174 21.33 18.84 -14.90
CA ASN A 174 21.18 19.61 -16.17
C ASN A 174 19.87 19.27 -16.89
#